data_f206592d3a99c95674d0fea782680274
#
_entry.id   f206592d3a99c95674d0fea782680274
#
_cell.length_a   1.000
_cell.length_b   1.000
_cell.length_c   1.000
_cell.angle_alpha   90.00
_cell.angle_beta   90.00
_cell.angle_gamma   90.00
#
_symmetry.space_group_name_H-M   'P 1'
#
loop_
_entity.id
_entity.type
_entity.pdbx_description
1 polymer ?
#
loop_
_entity_poly.entity_id
_entity_poly.type
_entity_poly.pdbx_seq_one_letter_code
_entity_poly.pdbx_strand_id
1 'polypeptide(L)'
;TPTYARDLAKTCLEIFTAVNLAKISKNGNLYHYSNEGVASWYDFAISIMELGGQNCKVNPIQTKDYLTLAKRPQYSVLNKSKIKTDFKIEIPYWRDSLKDCIEKIKN
;
A
#
# COMPACT_ATOMS: atom_id res chain seq x y z
N THR A 1 1.05 4.17 4.27
CA THR A 1 1.89 3.36 3.37
C THR A 1 1.29 3.40 1.97
N PRO A 2 2.10 3.58 0.91
CA PRO A 2 1.63 3.45 -0.47
C PRO A 2 1.02 2.07 -0.70
N THR A 3 -0.06 2.01 -1.48
CA THR A 3 -0.76 0.75 -1.75
C THR A 3 -0.91 0.58 -3.26
N TYR A 4 -0.39 -0.53 -3.78
CA TYR A 4 -0.52 -0.86 -5.20
C TYR A 4 -1.90 -1.44 -5.47
N ALA A 5 -2.64 -0.83 -6.39
CA ALA A 5 -4.02 -1.20 -6.68
C ALA A 5 -4.17 -2.67 -7.13
N ARG A 6 -3.18 -3.20 -7.84
CA ARG A 6 -3.16 -4.61 -8.28
C ARG A 6 -3.06 -5.58 -7.11
N ASP A 7 -2.24 -5.29 -6.09
CA ASP A 7 -2.11 -6.11 -4.89
C ASP A 7 -3.43 -6.10 -4.10
N LEU A 8 -4.06 -4.94 -3.97
CA LEU A 8 -5.37 -4.82 -3.35
C LEU A 8 -6.43 -5.61 -4.12
N ALA A 9 -6.48 -5.50 -5.45
CA ALA A 9 -7.43 -6.24 -6.29
C ALA A 9 -7.24 -7.74 -6.15
N LYS A 10 -5.99 -8.24 -6.17
CA LYS A 10 -5.67 -9.65 -5.93
C LYS A 10 -6.19 -10.11 -4.58
N THR A 11 -5.92 -9.34 -3.52
CA THR A 11 -6.41 -9.62 -2.17
C THR A 11 -7.94 -9.67 -2.10
N CYS A 12 -8.64 -8.74 -2.77
CA CYS A 12 -10.11 -8.77 -2.83
C CYS A 12 -10.64 -10.06 -3.49
N LEU A 13 -10.00 -10.51 -4.57
CA LEU A 13 -10.38 -11.77 -5.25
C LEU A 13 -10.12 -12.99 -4.37
N GLU A 14 -9.00 -13.04 -3.65
CA GLU A 14 -8.67 -14.11 -2.71
C GLU A 14 -9.69 -14.19 -1.57
N ILE A 15 -10.07 -13.04 -0.99
CA ILE A 15 -11.11 -12.96 0.05
C ILE A 15 -12.46 -13.42 -0.50
N PHE A 16 -12.86 -12.91 -1.67
CA PHE A 16 -14.13 -13.30 -2.30
C PHE A 16 -14.20 -14.81 -2.54
N THR A 17 -13.13 -15.40 -3.03
CA THR A 17 -13.03 -16.85 -3.25
C THR A 17 -13.10 -17.62 -1.93
N ALA A 18 -12.40 -17.17 -0.89
CA ALA A 18 -12.41 -17.81 0.43
C ALA A 18 -13.80 -17.77 1.09
N VAL A 19 -14.52 -16.65 0.97
CA VAL A 19 -15.88 -16.49 1.50
C VAL A 19 -16.87 -17.36 0.76
N ASN A 20 -16.80 -17.42 -0.59
CA ASN A 20 -17.69 -18.26 -1.40
C ASN A 20 -17.49 -19.76 -1.15
N LEU A 21 -16.28 -20.18 -0.83
CA LEU A 21 -15.99 -21.57 -0.46
C LEU A 21 -16.38 -21.90 1.00
N ALA A 22 -17.16 -21.04 1.65
CA ALA A 22 -17.60 -21.18 3.05
C ALA A 22 -16.47 -21.40 4.07
N LYS A 23 -15.26 -20.98 3.74
CA LYS A 23 -14.10 -21.10 4.63
C LYS A 23 -14.10 -20.05 5.76
N ILE A 24 -14.93 -19.02 5.64
CA ILE A 24 -15.00 -17.92 6.61
C ILE A 24 -16.46 -17.45 6.74
N SER A 25 -16.87 -17.07 7.95
CA SER A 25 -18.20 -16.59 8.25
C SER A 25 -18.64 -15.44 7.34
N LYS A 26 -19.87 -15.50 6.83
CA LYS A 26 -20.50 -14.45 6.01
C LYS A 26 -20.90 -13.19 6.81
N ASN A 27 -20.61 -13.13 8.12
CA ASN A 27 -20.90 -11.95 8.91
C ASN A 27 -19.97 -10.80 8.50
N GLY A 28 -20.54 -9.63 8.25
CA GLY A 28 -19.82 -8.44 7.82
C GLY A 28 -18.66 -8.11 8.77
N ASN A 29 -17.44 -8.23 8.26
CA ASN A 29 -16.21 -7.92 8.98
C ASN A 29 -15.50 -6.75 8.29
N LEU A 30 -14.91 -5.87 9.09
CA LEU A 30 -14.03 -4.81 8.60
C LEU A 30 -12.59 -5.30 8.62
N TYR A 31 -11.88 -5.09 7.52
CA TYR A 31 -10.46 -5.38 7.37
C TYR A 31 -9.70 -4.15 6.88
N HIS A 32 -8.46 -4.02 7.31
CA HIS A 32 -7.54 -3.02 6.80
C HIS A 32 -6.54 -3.67 5.84
N TYR A 33 -6.26 -2.99 4.73
CA TYR A 33 -5.23 -3.40 3.78
C TYR A 33 -4.40 -2.18 3.34
N SER A 34 -3.11 -2.38 3.29
CA SER A 34 -2.11 -1.56 2.61
C SER A 34 -0.87 -2.41 2.41
N ASN A 35 0.02 -2.07 1.48
CA ASN A 35 1.29 -2.78 1.37
C ASN A 35 2.10 -2.70 2.69
N GLU A 36 3.02 -3.64 2.90
CA GLU A 36 3.88 -3.66 4.09
C GLU A 36 4.89 -2.54 4.09
N GLY A 37 5.39 -2.22 5.28
CA GLY A 37 6.38 -1.18 5.52
C GLY A 37 5.79 0.18 5.85
N VAL A 38 6.68 1.12 6.09
CA VAL A 38 6.37 2.52 6.38
C VAL A 38 7.14 3.38 5.41
N ALA A 39 6.51 4.40 4.86
CA ALA A 39 7.16 5.36 3.98
C ALA A 39 6.57 6.76 4.21
N SER A 40 7.42 7.76 4.24
CA SER A 40 7.02 9.14 4.05
C SER A 40 6.73 9.42 2.57
N TRP A 41 6.11 10.56 2.28
CA TRP A 41 5.96 11.03 0.91
C TRP A 41 7.32 11.25 0.22
N TYR A 42 8.32 11.65 0.99
CA TYR A 42 9.69 11.83 0.53
C TYR A 42 10.32 10.50 0.12
N ASP A 43 10.23 9.46 0.98
CA ASP A 43 10.75 8.11 0.67
C ASP A 43 10.10 7.54 -0.58
N PHE A 44 8.79 7.74 -0.72
CA PHE A 44 8.05 7.27 -1.88
C PHE A 44 8.48 7.99 -3.15
N ALA A 45 8.60 9.32 -3.11
CA ALA A 45 9.04 10.11 -4.26
C ALA A 45 10.46 9.77 -4.71
N ILE A 46 11.43 9.63 -3.79
CA ILE A 46 12.80 9.20 -4.11
C ILE A 46 12.78 7.83 -4.77
N SER A 47 12.03 6.88 -4.21
CA SER A 47 11.94 5.53 -4.78
C SER A 47 11.36 5.51 -6.18
N ILE A 48 10.40 6.38 -6.49
CA ILE A 48 9.87 6.55 -7.85
C ILE A 48 10.96 7.02 -8.80
N MET A 49 11.75 8.03 -8.42
CA MET A 49 12.83 8.57 -9.24
C MET A 49 13.90 7.51 -9.52
N GLU A 50 14.35 6.82 -8.47
CA GLU A 50 15.36 5.75 -8.58
C GLU A 50 14.90 4.61 -9.49
N LEU A 51 13.74 4.01 -9.21
CA LEU A 51 13.20 2.88 -9.96
C LEU A 51 12.75 3.28 -11.37
N GLY A 52 12.29 4.53 -11.52
CA GLY A 52 11.91 5.11 -12.80
C GLY A 52 13.09 5.46 -13.70
N GLY A 53 14.31 5.54 -13.15
CA GLY A 53 15.49 6.01 -13.86
C GLY A 53 15.41 7.50 -14.21
N GLN A 54 14.71 8.30 -13.37
CA GLN A 54 14.55 9.72 -13.60
C GLN A 54 15.57 10.53 -12.78
N ASN A 55 16.20 11.51 -13.42
CA ASN A 55 17.14 12.40 -12.75
C ASN A 55 16.42 13.68 -12.28
N CYS A 56 15.57 13.53 -11.27
CA CYS A 56 14.87 14.66 -10.64
C CYS A 56 15.25 14.74 -9.16
N LYS A 57 15.71 15.92 -8.73
CA LYS A 57 16.07 16.15 -7.33
C LYS A 57 14.81 16.29 -6.49
N VAL A 58 14.63 15.41 -5.53
CA VAL A 58 13.57 15.48 -4.52
C VAL A 58 14.16 16.06 -3.23
N ASN A 59 13.59 17.13 -2.72
CA ASN A 59 14.02 17.75 -1.47
C ASN A 59 13.05 17.41 -0.34
N PRO A 60 13.53 16.99 0.84
CA PRO A 60 12.68 16.79 2.00
C PRO A 60 12.17 18.14 2.50
N ILE A 61 10.91 18.18 2.88
CA ILE A 61 10.30 19.33 3.57
C ILE A 61 9.58 18.87 4.83
N GLN A 62 9.40 19.76 5.79
CA GLN A 62 8.64 19.45 6.99
C GLN A 62 7.14 19.56 6.68
N THR A 63 6.30 18.78 7.40
CA THR A 63 4.84 18.81 7.21
C THR A 63 4.23 20.21 7.35
N LYS A 64 4.80 21.05 8.24
CA LYS A 64 4.36 22.44 8.42
C LYS A 64 4.57 23.33 7.20
N ASP A 65 5.55 22.97 6.34
CA ASP A 65 5.91 23.74 5.14
C ASP A 65 5.10 23.30 3.91
N TYR A 66 4.30 22.22 4.06
CA TYR A 66 3.40 21.73 3.02
C TYR A 66 1.96 22.10 3.33
N LEU A 67 1.51 23.23 2.80
CA LEU A 67 0.17 23.75 3.04
C LEU A 67 -0.89 22.87 2.38
N THR A 68 -1.74 22.25 3.20
CA THR A 68 -2.92 21.50 2.75
C THR A 68 -4.16 21.98 3.52
N LEU A 69 -5.32 21.98 2.84
CA LEU A 69 -6.59 22.33 3.50
C LEU A 69 -6.98 21.33 4.59
N ALA A 70 -6.61 20.07 4.43
CA ALA A 70 -6.90 19.01 5.40
C ALA A 70 -5.72 18.79 6.35
N LYS A 71 -5.99 18.80 7.66
CA LYS A 71 -5.03 18.40 8.68
C LYS A 71 -4.81 16.89 8.61
N ARG A 72 -3.62 16.47 8.20
CA ARG A 72 -3.26 15.05 8.08
C ARG A 72 -2.66 14.54 9.39
N PRO A 73 -2.94 13.28 9.81
CA PRO A 73 -2.28 12.69 10.96
C PRO A 73 -0.79 12.50 10.68
N GLN A 74 0.04 12.64 11.71
CA GLN A 74 1.49 12.43 11.61
C GLN A 74 1.84 10.97 11.34
N TYR A 75 1.00 10.05 11.79
CA TYR A 75 1.18 8.61 11.65
C TYR A 75 -0.15 7.96 11.22
N SER A 76 -0.15 7.24 10.10
CA SER A 76 -1.34 6.63 9.50
C SER A 76 -1.09 5.20 9.00
N VAL A 77 -0.28 4.43 9.72
CA VAL A 77 -0.02 3.02 9.40
C VAL A 77 -1.16 2.15 9.91
N LEU A 78 -1.71 1.31 9.04
CA LEU A 78 -2.81 0.42 9.36
C LEU A 78 -2.32 -0.89 9.98
N ASN A 79 -3.03 -1.39 10.99
CA ASN A 79 -2.83 -2.74 11.49
C ASN A 79 -3.53 -3.74 10.57
N LYS A 80 -2.76 -4.64 9.97
CA LYS A 80 -3.20 -5.64 8.99
C LYS A 80 -3.23 -7.07 9.56
N SER A 81 -3.01 -7.23 10.87
CA SER A 81 -2.92 -8.57 11.49
C SER A 81 -4.18 -9.40 11.26
N LYS A 82 -5.37 -8.78 11.35
CA LYS A 82 -6.65 -9.48 11.18
C LYS A 82 -6.79 -10.11 9.79
N ILE A 83 -6.56 -9.35 8.73
CA ILE A 83 -6.68 -9.87 7.35
C ILE A 83 -5.66 -10.97 7.07
N LYS A 84 -4.42 -10.84 7.58
CA LYS A 84 -3.39 -11.85 7.45
C LYS A 84 -3.74 -13.14 8.17
N THR A 85 -4.29 -13.04 9.39
CA THR A 85 -4.67 -14.20 10.20
C THR A 85 -5.84 -14.95 9.59
N ASP A 86 -6.90 -14.21 9.21
CA ASP A 86 -8.16 -14.82 8.78
C ASP A 86 -8.04 -15.46 7.39
N PHE A 87 -7.31 -14.82 6.48
CA PHE A 87 -7.22 -15.25 5.07
C PHE A 87 -5.86 -15.86 4.68
N LYS A 88 -4.88 -15.89 5.59
CA LYS A 88 -3.51 -16.34 5.32
C LYS A 88 -2.84 -15.60 4.16
N ILE A 89 -3.16 -14.30 4.03
CA ILE A 89 -2.65 -13.44 2.96
C ILE A 89 -1.24 -12.98 3.32
N GLU A 90 -0.33 -13.08 2.36
CA GLU A 90 0.97 -12.43 2.38
C GLU A 90 0.87 -11.09 1.65
N ILE A 91 1.24 -10.01 2.33
CA ILE A 91 1.16 -8.66 1.79
C ILE A 91 2.56 -8.22 1.37
N PRO A 92 2.76 -7.85 0.10
CA PRO A 92 4.06 -7.42 -0.39
C PRO A 92 4.56 -6.13 0.28
N TYR A 93 5.88 -5.96 0.32
CA TYR A 93 6.49 -4.70 0.74
C TYR A 93 6.24 -3.61 -0.30
N TRP A 94 5.92 -2.40 0.14
CA TRP A 94 5.50 -1.30 -0.74
C TRP A 94 6.49 -0.98 -1.87
N ARG A 95 7.80 -1.09 -1.61
CA ARG A 95 8.84 -0.77 -2.59
C ARG A 95 8.95 -1.84 -3.69
N ASP A 96 8.71 -3.10 -3.35
CA ASP A 96 8.69 -4.19 -4.33
C ASP A 96 7.48 -4.04 -5.26
N SER A 97 6.32 -3.73 -4.69
CA SER A 97 5.11 -3.43 -5.45
C SER A 97 5.25 -2.18 -6.33
N LEU A 98 5.96 -1.16 -5.85
CA LEU A 98 6.28 0.02 -6.64
C LEU A 98 7.16 -0.34 -7.85
N LYS A 99 8.16 -1.20 -7.65
CA LYS A 99 9.02 -1.68 -8.73
C LYS A 99 8.21 -2.41 -9.80
N ASP A 100 7.36 -3.37 -9.42
CA ASP A 100 6.44 -4.08 -10.34
C ASP A 100 5.52 -3.10 -11.09
N CYS A 101 5.02 -2.09 -10.40
CA CYS A 101 4.17 -1.05 -10.99
C CYS A 101 4.92 -0.26 -12.08
N ILE A 102 6.13 0.22 -11.77
CA ILE A 102 6.93 1.02 -12.70
C ILE A 102 7.36 0.19 -13.92
N GLU A 103 7.75 -1.07 -13.72
CA GLU A 103 8.11 -1.98 -14.82
C GLU A 103 6.95 -2.17 -15.79
N LYS A 104 5.72 -2.28 -15.28
CA LYS A 104 4.51 -2.41 -16.12
C LYS A 104 4.08 -1.13 -16.83
N ILE A 105 4.41 0.04 -16.27
CA ILE A 105 4.12 1.32 -16.94
C ILE A 105 5.10 1.57 -18.10
N LYS A 106 6.32 1.04 -18.00
CA LYS A 106 7.36 1.21 -19.04
C LYS A 106 7.20 0.27 -20.24
N ASN A 107 6.44 -0.83 -20.07
CA ASN A 107 6.14 -1.81 -21.11
C ASN A 107 4.78 -1.52 -21.77
#